data_7565de190f6f936b21df6deee936cde2
#
_entry.id   7565de190f6f936b21df6deee936cde2
#
_cell.length_a   1.000
_cell.length_b   1.000
_cell.length_c   1.000
_cell.angle_alpha   90.00
_cell.angle_beta   90.00
_cell.angle_gamma   90.00
#
_symmetry.space_group_name_H-M   'P 1'
#
loop_
_entity.id
_entity.type
_entity.pdbx_description
1 polymer ?
#
loop_
_entity_poly.entity_id
_entity_poly.type
_entity_poly.pdbx_seq_one_letter_code
_entity_poly.pdbx_strand_id
1 'polypeptide(L)'
;MINVLVVYATDYQNTFKMAQAVVAGVQSVPDCKAVLKAAETATFDDLIAADAVVLGSPVHMGSADWRVKKFIDTCCSGAWMKDAMIGKVGAVFATGSGFGNAGGGCELTMLGLLNNLAELGMIIIPLPKSTPGYTTGGLQWGPYGRSANPKMEPVGVTEDMLGVARHNGIHIDRAAKALKGVKIFG
;
A
#
# COMPACT_ATOMS: atom_id res chain seq x y z
N MET A 1 -16.17 -6.30 12.29
CA MET A 1 -14.71 -6.07 12.27
C MET A 1 -14.25 -5.99 10.83
N ILE A 2 -13.40 -5.02 10.48
CA ILE A 2 -12.75 -4.87 9.17
C ILE A 2 -11.35 -5.48 9.25
N ASN A 3 -10.98 -6.26 8.23
CA ASN A 3 -9.65 -6.85 8.10
C ASN A 3 -8.88 -6.15 6.98
N VAL A 4 -7.77 -5.50 7.30
CA VAL A 4 -6.87 -4.86 6.32
C VAL A 4 -5.58 -5.67 6.23
N LEU A 5 -5.29 -6.22 5.07
CA LEU A 5 -4.02 -6.90 4.79
C LEU A 5 -3.03 -5.88 4.25
N VAL A 6 -1.87 -5.75 4.88
CA VAL A 6 -0.76 -4.94 4.40
C VAL A 6 0.39 -5.87 4.01
N VAL A 7 0.66 -5.97 2.71
CA VAL A 7 1.74 -6.79 2.14
C VAL A 7 2.88 -5.87 1.72
N TYR A 8 4.11 -6.20 2.10
CA TYR A 8 5.28 -5.38 1.80
C TYR A 8 6.52 -6.21 1.47
N ALA A 9 7.46 -5.62 0.74
CA ALA A 9 8.86 -6.06 0.65
C ALA A 9 9.78 -4.96 1.16
N THR A 10 10.95 -5.32 1.67
CA THR A 10 11.93 -4.35 2.18
C THR A 10 13.33 -4.95 2.25
N ASP A 11 14.36 -4.17 1.92
CA ASP A 11 15.78 -4.52 2.13
C ASP A 11 16.39 -3.67 3.25
N TYR A 12 16.05 -2.38 3.28
CA TYR A 12 16.65 -1.40 4.20
C TYR A 12 15.67 -0.90 5.27
N GLN A 13 14.59 -1.64 5.54
CA GLN A 13 13.56 -1.34 6.55
C GLN A 13 12.70 -0.08 6.30
N ASN A 14 12.93 0.68 5.23
CA ASN A 14 12.14 1.90 4.96
C ASN A 14 10.70 1.57 4.61
N THR A 15 10.48 0.59 3.71
CA THR A 15 9.13 0.13 3.35
C THR A 15 8.43 -0.50 4.54
N PHE A 16 9.16 -1.25 5.39
CA PHE A 16 8.61 -1.82 6.62
C PHE A 16 8.10 -0.75 7.58
N LYS A 17 8.90 0.32 7.82
CA LYS A 17 8.45 1.45 8.66
C LYS A 17 7.19 2.11 8.12
N MET A 18 7.10 2.32 6.80
CA MET A 18 5.89 2.84 6.16
C MET A 18 4.70 1.88 6.35
N ALA A 19 4.92 0.57 6.18
CA ALA A 19 3.90 -0.45 6.40
C ALA A 19 3.39 -0.45 7.84
N GLN A 20 4.28 -0.33 8.83
CA GLN A 20 3.91 -0.19 10.24
C GLN A 20 3.09 1.07 10.51
N ALA A 21 3.41 2.18 9.84
CA ALA A 21 2.65 3.42 9.96
C ALA A 21 1.23 3.28 9.38
N VAL A 22 1.07 2.61 8.23
CA VAL A 22 -0.25 2.25 7.68
C VAL A 22 -1.04 1.41 8.68
N VAL A 23 -0.42 0.36 9.23
CA VAL A 23 -1.04 -0.51 10.26
C VAL A 23 -1.48 0.30 11.48
N ALA A 24 -0.65 1.21 11.98
CA ALA A 24 -0.99 2.07 13.10
C ALA A 24 -2.20 2.97 12.79
N GLY A 25 -2.30 3.44 11.54
CA GLY A 25 -3.47 4.19 11.05
C GLY A 25 -4.74 3.35 11.07
N VAL A 26 -4.71 2.14 10.52
CA VAL A 26 -5.83 1.18 10.54
C VAL A 26 -6.27 0.89 11.97
N GLN A 27 -5.32 0.54 12.84
CA GLN A 27 -5.61 0.16 14.24
C GLN A 27 -6.12 1.32 15.11
N SER A 28 -5.96 2.57 14.67
CA SER A 28 -6.52 3.74 15.36
C SER A 28 -8.04 3.89 15.16
N VAL A 29 -8.61 3.15 14.22
CA VAL A 29 -10.06 3.16 13.94
C VAL A 29 -10.72 2.00 14.69
N PRO A 30 -11.83 2.22 15.40
CA PRO A 30 -12.53 1.16 16.14
C PRO A 30 -13.02 0.03 15.21
N ASP A 31 -13.03 -1.20 15.74
CA ASP A 31 -13.51 -2.42 15.05
C ASP A 31 -12.70 -2.83 13.81
N CYS A 32 -11.42 -2.52 13.80
CA CYS A 32 -10.53 -2.78 12.69
C CYS A 32 -9.32 -3.60 13.11
N LYS A 33 -8.88 -4.48 12.23
CA LYS A 33 -7.70 -5.33 12.39
C LYS A 33 -6.78 -5.16 11.19
N ALA A 34 -5.51 -4.89 11.45
CA ALA A 34 -4.49 -4.95 10.41
C ALA A 34 -3.68 -6.24 10.53
N VAL A 35 -3.43 -6.87 9.40
CA VAL A 35 -2.54 -8.02 9.26
C VAL A 35 -1.35 -7.56 8.41
N LEU A 36 -0.15 -7.52 9.00
CA LEU A 36 1.08 -7.12 8.34
C LEU A 36 1.88 -8.36 7.95
N LYS A 37 2.16 -8.50 6.65
CA LYS A 37 2.89 -9.66 6.11
C LYS A 37 4.00 -9.20 5.15
N ALA A 38 5.18 -9.78 5.28
CA ALA A 38 6.15 -9.74 4.19
C ALA A 38 5.59 -10.50 2.98
N ALA A 39 5.90 -10.04 1.78
CA ALA A 39 5.36 -10.61 0.54
C ALA A 39 5.70 -12.10 0.39
N GLU A 40 6.84 -12.53 0.94
CA GLU A 40 7.28 -13.92 0.92
C GLU A 40 6.45 -14.84 1.84
N THR A 41 5.74 -14.27 2.80
CA THR A 41 4.96 -15.02 3.80
C THR A 41 3.45 -14.81 3.69
N ALA A 42 3.04 -13.84 2.88
CA ALA A 42 1.63 -13.59 2.61
C ALA A 42 1.05 -14.72 1.75
N THR A 43 -0.16 -15.15 2.09
CA THR A 43 -0.81 -16.31 1.46
C THR A 43 -2.09 -15.92 0.74
N PHE A 44 -2.59 -16.83 -0.08
CA PHE A 44 -3.90 -16.72 -0.71
C PHE A 44 -5.04 -16.56 0.34
N ASP A 45 -4.96 -17.30 1.44
CA ASP A 45 -5.97 -17.24 2.50
C ASP A 45 -5.95 -15.87 3.22
N ASP A 46 -4.76 -15.28 3.45
CA ASP A 46 -4.65 -13.92 3.96
C ASP A 46 -5.35 -12.91 3.03
N LEU A 47 -5.14 -13.07 1.71
CA LEU A 47 -5.73 -12.20 0.70
C LEU A 47 -7.26 -12.29 0.69
N ILE A 48 -7.83 -13.48 0.66
CA ILE A 48 -9.28 -13.68 0.60
C ILE A 48 -9.96 -13.18 1.87
N ALA A 49 -9.36 -13.37 3.03
CA ALA A 49 -9.89 -12.96 4.32
C ALA A 49 -9.92 -11.43 4.53
N ALA A 50 -9.23 -10.67 3.67
CA ALA A 50 -9.15 -9.22 3.78
C ALA A 50 -10.38 -8.53 3.20
N ASP A 51 -10.83 -7.43 3.84
CA ASP A 51 -11.80 -6.46 3.33
C ASP A 51 -11.08 -5.34 2.54
N ALA A 52 -9.81 -5.12 2.84
CA ALA A 52 -8.94 -4.19 2.12
C ALA A 52 -7.52 -4.76 1.99
N VAL A 53 -6.84 -4.44 0.89
CA VAL A 53 -5.45 -4.84 0.63
C VAL A 53 -4.59 -3.61 0.35
N VAL A 54 -3.45 -3.55 1.00
CA VAL A 54 -2.45 -2.50 0.80
C VAL A 54 -1.15 -3.16 0.34
N LEU A 55 -0.67 -2.77 -0.84
CA LEU A 55 0.61 -3.25 -1.37
C LEU A 55 1.69 -2.19 -1.19
N GLY A 56 2.76 -2.54 -0.50
CA GLY A 56 3.91 -1.70 -0.25
C GLY A 56 5.18 -2.24 -0.90
N SER A 57 5.87 -1.40 -1.67
CA SER A 57 7.08 -1.84 -2.37
C SER A 57 8.21 -0.80 -2.30
N PRO A 58 9.47 -1.23 -2.13
CA PRO A 58 10.58 -0.39 -2.54
C PRO A 58 10.58 -0.26 -4.06
N VAL A 59 11.14 0.85 -4.55
CA VAL A 59 11.38 1.05 -5.98
C VAL A 59 12.70 0.41 -6.34
N HIS A 60 12.67 -0.64 -7.13
CA HIS A 60 13.85 -1.31 -7.67
C HIS A 60 13.87 -1.14 -9.20
N MET A 61 14.90 -0.45 -9.71
CA MET A 61 15.06 -0.16 -11.15
C MET A 61 13.79 0.41 -11.80
N GLY A 62 13.14 1.37 -11.09
CA GLY A 62 11.94 2.04 -11.58
C GLY A 62 10.63 1.24 -11.47
N SER A 63 10.62 0.09 -10.79
CA SER A 63 9.47 -0.81 -10.70
C SER A 63 9.30 -1.37 -9.28
N ALA A 64 8.22 -2.12 -9.07
CA ALA A 64 7.98 -2.82 -7.82
C ALA A 64 9.00 -3.96 -7.61
N ASP A 65 9.31 -4.23 -6.35
CA ASP A 65 10.14 -5.34 -5.92
C ASP A 65 9.56 -6.68 -6.42
N TRP A 66 10.44 -7.57 -6.89
CA TRP A 66 10.06 -8.88 -7.43
C TRP A 66 9.29 -9.75 -6.43
N ARG A 67 9.52 -9.60 -5.11
CA ARG A 67 8.81 -10.35 -4.05
C ARG A 67 7.33 -9.97 -4.01
N VAL A 68 7.03 -8.67 -4.14
CA VAL A 68 5.64 -8.19 -4.23
C VAL A 68 5.01 -8.68 -5.52
N LYS A 69 5.74 -8.64 -6.64
CA LYS A 69 5.22 -9.16 -7.92
C LYS A 69 4.99 -10.67 -7.86
N LYS A 70 5.88 -11.43 -7.20
CA LYS A 70 5.69 -12.86 -6.98
C LYS A 70 4.42 -13.15 -6.18
N PHE A 71 4.16 -12.40 -5.09
CA PHE A 71 2.91 -12.52 -4.33
C PHE A 71 1.69 -12.25 -5.24
N ILE A 72 1.73 -11.20 -6.05
CA ILE A 72 0.65 -10.88 -7.00
C ILE A 72 0.44 -12.05 -7.95
N ASP A 73 1.48 -12.56 -8.60
CA ASP A 73 1.37 -13.62 -9.60
C ASP A 73 0.92 -14.96 -9.02
N THR A 74 1.29 -15.27 -7.78
CA THR A 74 0.96 -16.56 -7.16
C THR A 74 -0.36 -16.54 -6.38
N CYS A 75 -0.67 -15.45 -5.66
CA CYS A 75 -1.87 -15.38 -4.82
C CYS A 75 -3.03 -14.65 -5.50
N CYS A 76 -2.75 -13.52 -6.18
CA CYS A 76 -3.82 -12.73 -6.76
C CYS A 76 -4.44 -13.39 -8.00
N SER A 77 -3.68 -14.17 -8.77
CA SER A 77 -4.23 -14.92 -9.91
C SER A 77 -5.34 -15.89 -9.50
N GLY A 78 -5.16 -16.59 -8.38
CA GLY A 78 -6.20 -17.48 -7.84
C GLY A 78 -7.44 -16.73 -7.31
N ALA A 79 -7.25 -15.53 -6.79
CA ALA A 79 -8.35 -14.68 -6.34
C ALA A 79 -9.12 -14.09 -7.53
N TRP A 80 -8.41 -13.70 -8.59
CA TRP A 80 -8.99 -13.23 -9.85
C TRP A 80 -9.90 -14.30 -10.49
N MET A 81 -9.43 -15.53 -10.60
CA MET A 81 -10.22 -16.64 -11.14
C MET A 81 -11.54 -16.92 -10.40
N LYS A 82 -11.68 -16.42 -9.19
CA LYS A 82 -12.86 -16.62 -8.32
C LYS A 82 -13.66 -15.34 -8.08
N ASP A 83 -13.28 -14.23 -8.71
CA ASP A 83 -13.86 -12.91 -8.47
C ASP A 83 -13.88 -12.51 -6.96
N ALA A 84 -12.92 -13.06 -6.19
CA ALA A 84 -12.97 -13.02 -4.73
C ALA A 84 -12.65 -11.65 -4.12
N MET A 85 -12.11 -10.72 -4.92
CA MET A 85 -11.69 -9.39 -4.48
C MET A 85 -12.55 -8.25 -5.01
N ILE A 86 -13.54 -8.55 -5.85
CA ILE A 86 -14.42 -7.55 -6.46
C ILE A 86 -15.10 -6.69 -5.37
N GLY A 87 -14.99 -5.37 -5.53
CA GLY A 87 -15.60 -4.39 -4.64
C GLY A 87 -14.91 -4.19 -3.29
N LYS A 88 -13.85 -4.97 -2.98
CA LYS A 88 -13.01 -4.72 -1.82
C LYS A 88 -12.07 -3.53 -2.07
N VAL A 89 -11.52 -2.95 -1.01
CA VAL A 89 -10.68 -1.75 -1.09
C VAL A 89 -9.23 -2.11 -1.40
N GLY A 90 -8.63 -1.39 -2.34
CA GLY A 90 -7.22 -1.48 -2.71
C GLY A 90 -6.47 -0.17 -2.54
N ALA A 91 -5.25 -0.22 -2.02
CA ALA A 91 -4.37 0.92 -1.88
C ALA A 91 -2.89 0.51 -1.99
N VAL A 92 -2.02 1.49 -2.18
CA VAL A 92 -0.59 1.24 -2.34
C VAL A 92 0.25 2.29 -1.62
N PHE A 93 1.50 1.95 -1.35
CA PHE A 93 2.56 2.90 -0.98
C PHE A 93 3.90 2.43 -1.54
N ALA A 94 4.84 3.33 -1.67
CA ALA A 94 6.19 2.99 -2.13
C ALA A 94 7.27 3.71 -1.32
N THR A 95 8.49 3.17 -1.37
CA THR A 95 9.69 3.84 -0.86
C THR A 95 10.80 3.78 -1.91
N GLY A 96 11.67 4.78 -1.92
CA GLY A 96 12.81 4.80 -2.82
C GLY A 96 13.77 5.92 -2.48
N SER A 97 14.97 5.89 -3.03
CA SER A 97 15.97 6.94 -2.80
C SER A 97 15.59 8.27 -3.46
N GLY A 98 15.00 8.23 -4.66
CA GLY A 98 14.59 9.44 -5.38
C GLY A 98 15.77 10.32 -5.78
N PHE A 99 16.57 9.90 -6.75
CA PHE A 99 17.76 10.61 -7.21
C PHE A 99 17.46 12.09 -7.52
N GLY A 100 18.28 13.00 -6.99
CA GLY A 100 18.19 14.44 -7.27
C GLY A 100 16.81 15.06 -6.98
N ASN A 101 16.09 14.62 -5.96
CA ASN A 101 14.70 14.97 -5.68
C ASN A 101 13.66 14.48 -6.71
N ALA A 102 14.07 13.72 -7.71
CA ALA A 102 13.13 13.07 -8.62
C ALA A 102 12.34 11.96 -7.90
N GLY A 103 11.22 11.55 -8.47
CA GLY A 103 10.42 10.43 -7.96
C GLY A 103 11.15 9.08 -8.00
N GLY A 104 12.14 8.95 -8.90
CA GLY A 104 12.96 7.75 -9.03
C GLY A 104 12.18 6.51 -9.48
N GLY A 105 11.02 6.70 -10.12
CA GLY A 105 10.14 5.61 -10.56
C GLY A 105 9.05 5.23 -9.56
N CYS A 106 8.87 6.01 -8.48
CA CYS A 106 7.84 5.72 -7.48
C CYS A 106 6.42 5.78 -8.06
N GLU A 107 6.14 6.74 -8.95
CA GLU A 107 4.84 6.86 -9.61
C GLU A 107 4.53 5.61 -10.44
N LEU A 108 5.48 5.16 -11.27
CA LEU A 108 5.31 3.96 -12.09
C LEU A 108 5.17 2.70 -11.24
N THR A 109 5.93 2.61 -10.15
CA THR A 109 5.80 1.52 -9.18
C THR A 109 4.41 1.48 -8.58
N MET A 110 3.90 2.61 -8.09
CA MET A 110 2.54 2.69 -7.53
C MET A 110 1.47 2.40 -8.58
N LEU A 111 1.57 3.00 -9.78
CA LEU A 111 0.63 2.76 -10.87
C LEU A 111 0.61 1.28 -11.28
N GLY A 112 1.78 0.64 -11.37
CA GLY A 112 1.87 -0.79 -11.64
C GLY A 112 1.17 -1.64 -10.56
N LEU A 113 1.33 -1.31 -9.29
CA LEU A 113 0.64 -1.99 -8.19
C LEU A 113 -0.87 -1.73 -8.23
N LEU A 114 -1.29 -0.48 -8.47
CA LEU A 114 -2.71 -0.12 -8.60
C LEU A 114 -3.37 -0.84 -9.79
N ASN A 115 -2.65 -0.99 -10.91
CA ASN A 115 -3.15 -1.76 -12.06
C ASN A 115 -3.45 -3.21 -11.69
N ASN A 116 -2.61 -3.86 -10.86
CA ASN A 116 -2.89 -5.22 -10.39
C ASN A 116 -4.11 -5.27 -9.46
N LEU A 117 -4.32 -4.26 -8.60
CA LEU A 117 -5.50 -4.19 -7.73
C LEU A 117 -6.78 -3.92 -8.55
N ALA A 118 -6.68 -3.08 -9.58
CA ALA A 118 -7.78 -2.82 -10.51
C ALA A 118 -8.17 -4.07 -11.31
N GLU A 119 -7.19 -4.89 -11.73
CA GLU A 119 -7.43 -6.18 -12.40
C GLU A 119 -8.25 -7.14 -11.52
N LEU A 120 -8.10 -7.06 -10.20
CA LEU A 120 -8.90 -7.82 -9.24
C LEU A 120 -10.30 -7.25 -9.01
N GLY A 121 -10.70 -6.18 -9.70
CA GLY A 121 -11.99 -5.50 -9.51
C GLY A 121 -12.08 -4.73 -8.20
N MET A 122 -10.95 -4.35 -7.60
CA MET A 122 -10.94 -3.62 -6.32
C MET A 122 -11.18 -2.12 -6.51
N ILE A 123 -11.74 -1.50 -5.47
CA ILE A 123 -11.95 -0.06 -5.42
C ILE A 123 -10.70 0.62 -4.90
N ILE A 124 -10.08 1.43 -5.74
CA ILE A 124 -8.82 2.10 -5.44
C ILE A 124 -9.06 3.34 -4.58
N ILE A 125 -8.31 3.46 -3.48
CA ILE A 125 -8.37 4.63 -2.60
C ILE A 125 -7.16 5.53 -2.88
N PRO A 126 -7.40 6.72 -3.45
CA PRO A 126 -6.35 7.71 -3.66
C PRO A 126 -5.97 8.40 -2.36
N LEU A 127 -4.85 9.13 -2.36
CA LEU A 127 -4.43 9.98 -1.26
C LEU A 127 -4.80 11.45 -1.54
N PRO A 128 -5.75 12.05 -0.80
CA PRO A 128 -6.12 13.43 -0.99
C PRO A 128 -4.98 14.40 -0.67
N LYS A 129 -4.82 15.46 -1.46
CA LYS A 129 -3.81 16.51 -1.23
C LYS A 129 -3.95 17.25 0.11
N SER A 130 -5.12 17.18 0.72
CA SER A 130 -5.40 17.73 2.05
C SER A 130 -4.90 16.86 3.20
N THR A 131 -4.33 15.68 2.90
CA THR A 131 -3.74 14.81 3.92
C THR A 131 -2.57 15.52 4.60
N PRO A 132 -2.53 15.61 5.93
CA PRO A 132 -1.40 16.21 6.64
C PRO A 132 -0.07 15.60 6.23
N GLY A 133 0.93 16.43 5.90
CA GLY A 133 2.23 15.98 5.42
C GLY A 133 2.31 15.61 3.93
N TYR A 134 1.21 15.78 3.17
CA TYR A 134 1.17 15.39 1.74
C TYR A 134 2.33 15.96 0.93
N THR A 135 2.74 17.21 1.15
CA THR A 135 3.85 17.85 0.42
C THR A 135 5.22 17.19 0.67
N THR A 136 5.36 16.44 1.78
CA THR A 136 6.60 15.76 2.15
C THR A 136 6.58 14.27 1.75
N GLY A 137 5.46 13.59 1.94
CA GLY A 137 5.38 12.13 1.78
C GLY A 137 4.14 11.64 1.03
N GLY A 138 3.45 12.51 0.28
CA GLY A 138 2.23 12.15 -0.46
C GLY A 138 2.41 12.22 -1.98
N LEU A 139 1.74 11.31 -2.65
CA LEU A 139 1.39 11.36 -4.07
C LEU A 139 -0.10 11.03 -4.18
N GLN A 140 -0.75 11.46 -5.25
CA GLN A 140 -2.17 11.14 -5.46
C GLN A 140 -2.47 9.63 -5.46
N TRP A 141 -1.48 8.81 -5.74
CA TRP A 141 -1.59 7.34 -5.78
C TRP A 141 -1.46 6.69 -4.40
N GLY A 142 -0.83 7.37 -3.43
CA GLY A 142 -0.57 6.86 -2.09
C GLY A 142 0.64 7.51 -1.43
N PRO A 143 1.02 7.10 -0.22
CA PRO A 143 2.23 7.57 0.46
C PRO A 143 3.51 7.16 -0.27
N TYR A 144 4.46 8.08 -0.32
CA TYR A 144 5.81 7.84 -0.81
C TYR A 144 6.85 8.21 0.24
N GLY A 145 7.66 7.24 0.64
CA GLY A 145 8.78 7.42 1.56
C GLY A 145 10.11 7.59 0.82
N ARG A 146 10.62 8.83 0.74
CA ARG A 146 11.95 9.09 0.20
C ARG A 146 13.00 8.75 1.25
N SER A 147 13.91 7.81 0.92
CA SER A 147 14.90 7.27 1.86
C SER A 147 16.31 7.85 1.70
N ALA A 148 16.53 8.73 0.72
CA ALA A 148 17.80 9.44 0.54
C ALA A 148 17.58 10.96 0.44
N ASN A 149 18.60 11.72 0.83
CA ASN A 149 18.63 13.16 0.62
C ASN A 149 19.03 13.51 -0.83
N PRO A 150 19.03 14.80 -1.22
CA PRO A 150 19.42 15.21 -2.59
C PRO A 150 20.84 14.82 -3.01
N LYS A 151 21.72 14.49 -2.06
CA LYS A 151 23.09 14.00 -2.32
C LYS A 151 23.17 12.48 -2.42
N MET A 152 22.03 11.78 -2.41
CA MET A 152 21.93 10.32 -2.40
C MET A 152 22.47 9.64 -1.13
N GLU A 153 22.64 10.39 -0.07
CA GLU A 153 23.00 9.82 1.24
C GLU A 153 21.76 9.17 1.86
N PRO A 154 21.86 7.93 2.39
CA PRO A 154 20.72 7.24 2.99
C PRO A 154 20.38 7.89 4.34
N VAL A 155 19.23 8.56 4.40
CA VAL A 155 18.72 9.21 5.61
C VAL A 155 17.51 8.50 6.21
N GLY A 156 16.91 7.57 5.46
CA GLY A 156 15.70 6.89 5.85
C GLY A 156 14.43 7.73 5.65
N VAL A 157 13.28 7.10 5.90
CA VAL A 157 11.99 7.80 5.88
C VAL A 157 11.81 8.65 7.13
N THR A 158 11.22 9.84 6.98
CA THR A 158 10.99 10.80 8.06
C THR A 158 9.66 10.57 8.78
N GLU A 159 9.50 11.17 9.97
CA GLU A 159 8.23 11.13 10.72
C GLU A 159 7.06 11.75 9.95
N ASP A 160 7.30 12.79 9.16
CA ASP A 160 6.25 13.38 8.30
C ASP A 160 5.76 12.37 7.26
N MET A 161 6.68 11.64 6.60
CA MET A 161 6.32 10.58 5.64
C MET A 161 5.56 9.44 6.33
N LEU A 162 5.97 9.05 7.53
CA LEU A 162 5.26 8.07 8.34
C LEU A 162 3.88 8.58 8.76
N GLY A 163 3.75 9.87 9.06
CA GLY A 163 2.47 10.53 9.33
C GLY A 163 1.49 10.41 8.16
N VAL A 164 1.96 10.65 6.93
CA VAL A 164 1.15 10.47 5.71
C VAL A 164 0.68 9.02 5.54
N ALA A 165 1.59 8.06 5.75
CA ALA A 165 1.24 6.63 5.68
C ALA A 165 0.20 6.23 6.75
N ARG A 166 0.30 6.79 7.95
CA ARG A 166 -0.69 6.59 9.02
C ARG A 166 -2.07 7.15 8.62
N HIS A 167 -2.12 8.36 8.08
CA HIS A 167 -3.38 8.94 7.60
C HIS A 167 -3.99 8.11 6.46
N ASN A 168 -3.16 7.58 5.56
CA ASN A 168 -3.64 6.70 4.50
C ASN A 168 -4.28 5.42 5.08
N GLY A 169 -3.69 4.82 6.11
CA GLY A 169 -4.27 3.68 6.82
C GLY A 169 -5.67 3.97 7.37
N ILE A 170 -5.88 5.17 7.95
CA ILE A 170 -7.20 5.63 8.41
C ILE A 170 -8.19 5.75 7.25
N HIS A 171 -7.77 6.30 6.12
CA HIS A 171 -8.65 6.47 4.94
C HIS A 171 -9.07 5.10 4.37
N ILE A 172 -8.13 4.18 4.23
CA ILE A 172 -8.36 2.82 3.72
C ILE A 172 -9.37 2.09 4.59
N ASP A 173 -9.20 2.14 5.90
CA ASP A 173 -10.10 1.46 6.82
C ASP A 173 -11.50 2.05 6.80
N ARG A 174 -11.63 3.38 6.83
CA ARG A 174 -12.93 4.06 6.71
C ARG A 174 -13.65 3.70 5.43
N ALA A 175 -12.92 3.63 4.30
CA ALA A 175 -13.48 3.22 3.02
C ALA A 175 -13.93 1.75 3.06
N ALA A 176 -13.09 0.85 3.57
CA ALA A 176 -13.45 -0.56 3.70
C ALA A 176 -14.68 -0.76 4.59
N LYS A 177 -14.78 -0.01 5.70
CA LYS A 177 -15.93 -0.04 6.59
C LYS A 177 -17.22 0.44 5.91
N ALA A 178 -17.12 1.53 5.12
CA ALA A 178 -18.26 2.09 4.40
C ALA A 178 -18.76 1.18 3.27
N LEU A 179 -17.86 0.40 2.66
CA LEU A 179 -18.17 -0.45 1.50
C LEU A 179 -18.48 -1.90 1.87
N LYS A 180 -18.22 -2.32 3.12
CA LYS A 180 -18.46 -3.70 3.55
C LYS A 180 -19.93 -4.08 3.41
N GLY A 181 -20.19 -5.12 2.62
CA GLY A 181 -21.53 -5.62 2.36
C GLY A 181 -22.33 -4.80 1.33
N VAL A 182 -21.75 -3.76 0.76
CA VAL A 182 -22.38 -2.99 -0.33
C VAL A 182 -22.11 -3.71 -1.65
N LYS A 183 -23.17 -4.05 -2.39
CA LYS A 183 -23.05 -4.57 -3.76
C LYS A 183 -22.87 -3.41 -4.72
N ILE A 184 -21.62 -3.10 -5.07
CA ILE A 184 -21.27 -2.02 -6.00
C ILE A 184 -21.32 -2.52 -7.44
N PHE A 185 -20.86 -3.73 -7.65
CA PHE A 185 -20.91 -4.42 -8.93
C PHE A 185 -22.01 -5.49 -8.83
N GLY A 186 -23.00 -5.38 -9.67
CA GLY A 186 -24.27 -6.13 -9.64
C GLY A 186 -24.17 -7.64 -9.83
#